data_dd0ede9af6c6699de7c045ea3b32bfe1
#
_entry.id   dd0ede9af6c6699de7c045ea3b32bfe1
#
_cell.length_a   1.000
_cell.length_b   1.000
_cell.length_c   1.000
_cell.angle_alpha   90.00
_cell.angle_beta   90.00
_cell.angle_gamma   90.00
#
_symmetry.space_group_name_H-M   'P 1'
#
loop_
_entity.id
_entity.type
_entity.pdbx_description
1 polymer ?
#
loop_
_entity_poly.entity_id
_entity_poly.type
_entity_poly.pdbx_seq_one_letter_code
_entity_poly.pdbx_strand_id
1 'polypeptide(L)'
;MSAIITEKFRRHNARNFFESFSEASADVYYLFLGKATPFTSGTTGGSDTSPSTPADSVSREFYNWDSMLGAKKITSSDIAYALPRRNWSNNTVYDMYKDNISSSNTATSGASNLFDSEFYFVTSDFRVYKVLDNNGGAAYSG
;
A
#
# COMPACT_ATOMS: atom_id res chain seq x y z
N MET A 1 -2.22 15.24 -21.30
CA MET A 1 -1.14 14.23 -21.26
C MET A 1 -1.51 13.19 -20.22
N SER A 2 -1.65 11.93 -20.61
CA SER A 2 -1.86 10.85 -19.64
C SER A 2 -0.62 10.69 -18.76
N ALA A 3 -0.81 10.48 -17.45
CA ALA A 3 0.30 10.25 -16.54
C ALA A 3 1.08 8.98 -16.96
N ILE A 4 2.38 9.11 -17.08
CA ILE A 4 3.30 8.01 -17.45
C ILE A 4 3.45 6.98 -16.31
N ILE A 5 2.88 7.27 -15.14
CA ILE A 5 2.96 6.40 -13.96
C ILE A 5 1.99 5.22 -14.14
N THR A 6 2.50 4.14 -14.72
CA THR A 6 1.77 2.88 -14.87
C THR A 6 1.93 2.00 -13.64
N GLU A 7 1.07 0.98 -13.47
CA GLU A 7 1.22 -0.05 -12.43
C GLU A 7 2.61 -0.74 -12.50
N LYS A 8 3.10 -1.03 -13.69
CA LYS A 8 4.43 -1.62 -13.87
C LYS A 8 5.54 -0.71 -13.34
N PHE A 9 5.42 0.61 -13.56
CA PHE A 9 6.39 1.59 -13.06
C PHE A 9 6.34 1.69 -11.52
N ARG A 10 5.15 1.72 -10.93
CA ARG A 10 4.97 1.73 -9.46
C ARG A 10 5.58 0.48 -8.82
N ARG A 11 5.32 -0.69 -9.39
CA ARG A 11 5.89 -1.96 -8.90
C ARG A 11 7.40 -1.99 -9.03
N HIS A 12 7.94 -1.50 -10.13
CA HIS A 12 9.39 -1.40 -10.33
C HIS A 12 10.04 -0.49 -9.29
N ASN A 13 9.47 0.70 -9.05
CA ASN A 13 9.99 1.63 -8.03
C ASN A 13 9.91 1.03 -6.62
N ALA A 14 8.81 0.39 -6.27
CA ALA A 14 8.67 -0.27 -4.96
C ALA A 14 9.71 -1.39 -4.79
N ARG A 15 10.00 -2.14 -5.84
CA ARG A 15 11.02 -3.19 -5.85
C ARG A 15 12.42 -2.59 -5.72
N ASN A 16 12.75 -1.58 -6.48
CA ASN A 16 14.06 -0.91 -6.40
C ASN A 16 14.28 -0.33 -5.00
N PHE A 17 13.26 0.30 -4.41
CA PHE A 17 13.35 0.80 -3.05
C PHE A 17 13.59 -0.34 -2.04
N PHE A 18 12.92 -1.48 -2.19
CA PHE A 18 13.15 -2.65 -1.35
C PHE A 18 14.58 -3.21 -1.52
N GLU A 19 15.06 -3.30 -2.76
CA GLU A 19 16.41 -3.80 -3.08
C GLU A 19 17.52 -2.91 -2.50
N SER A 20 17.30 -1.58 -2.44
CA SER A 20 18.30 -0.62 -1.91
C SER A 20 18.72 -0.89 -0.47
N PHE A 21 17.90 -1.61 0.31
CA PHE A 21 18.25 -2.01 1.69
C PHE A 21 19.23 -3.19 1.76
N SER A 22 19.42 -3.93 0.70
CA SER A 22 20.20 -5.19 0.67
C SER A 22 21.37 -5.18 -0.33
N GLU A 23 21.60 -4.08 -1.02
CA GLU A 23 22.75 -3.94 -1.94
C GLU A 23 24.08 -3.91 -1.20
N ALA A 24 25.19 -4.23 -1.91
CA ALA A 24 26.53 -4.24 -1.33
C ALA A 24 26.98 -2.88 -0.81
N SER A 25 26.46 -1.79 -1.39
CA SER A 25 26.57 -0.40 -0.93
C SER A 25 25.21 0.12 -0.54
N ALA A 26 24.56 -0.53 0.42
CA ALA A 26 23.19 -0.21 0.82
C ALA A 26 23.06 1.22 1.31
N ASP A 27 22.01 1.90 0.89
CA ASP A 27 21.63 3.19 1.43
C ASP A 27 21.25 3.07 2.91
N VAL A 28 21.55 4.12 3.67
CA VAL A 28 21.24 4.15 5.10
C VAL A 28 19.91 4.87 5.31
N TYR A 29 18.92 4.13 5.78
CA TYR A 29 17.59 4.64 6.07
C TYR A 29 17.31 4.65 7.56
N TYR A 30 16.61 5.70 8.00
CA TYR A 30 16.11 5.83 9.35
C TYR A 30 14.59 6.02 9.31
N LEU A 31 13.89 5.23 10.11
CA LEU A 31 12.49 5.48 10.45
C LEU A 31 12.46 6.35 11.71
N PHE A 32 11.73 7.44 11.68
CA PHE A 32 11.47 8.21 12.89
C PHE A 32 9.97 8.30 13.17
N LEU A 33 9.65 8.40 14.47
CA LEU A 33 8.31 8.67 14.96
C LEU A 33 8.28 10.10 15.43
N GLY A 34 7.35 10.87 14.93
CA GLY A 34 7.20 12.26 15.27
C GLY A 34 5.80 12.63 15.69
N LYS A 35 5.62 13.90 16.07
CA LYS A 35 4.35 14.53 16.36
C LYS A 35 3.62 14.02 17.61
N ALA A 36 4.13 14.41 18.77
CA ALA A 36 3.51 14.14 20.07
C ALA A 36 2.14 14.84 20.27
N THR A 37 1.84 15.88 19.47
CA THR A 37 0.62 16.68 19.58
C THR A 37 -0.34 16.43 18.42
N PRO A 38 -1.67 16.56 18.65
CA PRO A 38 -2.68 16.42 17.58
C PRO A 38 -2.47 17.40 16.41
N PHE A 39 -2.93 17.04 15.22
CA PHE A 39 -2.87 17.91 14.03
C PHE A 39 -3.67 19.21 14.15
N THR A 40 -4.58 19.29 15.10
CA THR A 40 -5.39 20.48 15.38
C THR A 40 -4.62 21.62 16.04
N SER A 41 -3.40 21.41 16.54
CA SER A 41 -2.61 22.47 17.16
C SER A 41 -1.80 23.26 16.12
N GLY A 42 -2.39 24.32 15.66
CA GLY A 42 -1.82 25.55 15.06
C GLY A 42 -0.79 25.49 13.94
N THR A 43 0.25 24.67 14.02
CA THR A 43 1.41 24.80 13.14
C THR A 43 1.36 23.91 11.89
N THR A 44 0.57 22.86 11.89
CA THR A 44 0.54 21.88 10.81
C THR A 44 -0.76 21.86 10.01
N GLY A 45 -1.85 22.43 10.54
CA GLY A 45 -3.18 22.35 9.92
C GLY A 45 -3.74 20.92 9.88
N GLY A 46 -4.94 20.76 9.35
CA GLY A 46 -5.59 19.44 9.24
C GLY A 46 -6.15 18.94 10.58
N SER A 47 -6.43 17.64 10.63
CA SER A 47 -6.88 16.91 11.82
C SER A 47 -6.25 15.51 11.85
N ASP A 48 -6.39 14.76 12.94
CA ASP A 48 -5.86 13.40 13.03
C ASP A 48 -6.56 12.43 12.04
N THR A 49 -7.79 12.72 11.65
CA THR A 49 -8.54 11.96 10.63
C THR A 49 -8.31 12.47 9.20
N SER A 50 -7.84 13.70 9.05
CA SER A 50 -7.52 14.32 7.77
C SER A 50 -6.26 15.17 7.94
N PRO A 51 -5.07 14.54 8.03
CA PRO A 51 -3.82 15.26 8.20
C PRO A 51 -3.55 16.18 7.01
N SER A 52 -2.83 17.27 7.26
CA SER A 52 -2.43 18.19 6.20
C SER A 52 -1.49 17.51 5.20
N THR A 53 -1.61 17.89 3.93
CA THR A 53 -0.70 17.41 2.88
C THR A 53 0.75 17.71 3.26
N PRO A 54 1.66 16.74 3.16
CA PRO A 54 3.08 16.96 3.38
C PRO A 54 3.60 18.09 2.46
N ALA A 55 4.38 18.99 3.02
CA ALA A 55 5.01 20.07 2.28
C ALA A 55 6.53 19.97 2.40
N ASP A 56 7.19 20.07 1.26
CA ASP A 56 8.66 20.16 1.18
C ASP A 56 9.08 21.60 1.45
N SER A 57 9.38 21.90 2.71
CA SER A 57 9.83 23.23 3.14
C SER A 57 10.72 23.14 4.36
N VAL A 58 11.66 24.08 4.47
CA VAL A 58 12.62 24.16 5.60
C VAL A 58 11.90 24.23 6.95
N SER A 59 10.80 24.98 7.05
CA SER A 59 10.03 25.08 8.30
C SER A 59 9.38 23.75 8.70
N ARG A 60 8.96 22.93 7.73
CA ARG A 60 8.41 21.59 7.98
C ARG A 60 9.50 20.62 8.40
N GLU A 61 10.67 20.72 7.83
CA GLU A 61 11.82 19.91 8.21
C GLU A 61 12.22 20.19 9.67
N PHE A 62 12.38 21.44 10.06
CA PHE A 62 12.64 21.81 11.46
C PHE A 62 11.54 21.32 12.41
N TYR A 63 10.29 21.46 12.02
CA TYR A 63 9.18 20.95 12.82
C TYR A 63 9.24 19.42 13.00
N ASN A 64 9.60 18.69 11.97
CA ASN A 64 9.75 17.23 12.04
C ASN A 64 10.88 16.84 13.02
N TRP A 65 12.01 17.57 12.99
CA TRP A 65 13.10 17.34 13.93
C TRP A 65 12.70 17.66 15.37
N ASP A 66 12.07 18.79 15.61
CA ASP A 66 11.64 19.22 16.95
C ASP A 66 10.58 18.29 17.55
N SER A 67 9.73 17.73 16.71
CA SER A 67 8.65 16.83 17.15
C SER A 67 9.04 15.36 17.20
N MET A 68 10.27 15.01 16.89
CA MET A 68 10.74 13.63 16.85
C MET A 68 10.76 13.00 18.24
N LEU A 69 10.03 11.89 18.41
CA LEU A 69 9.94 11.09 19.65
C LEU A 69 10.98 9.98 19.70
N GLY A 70 11.42 9.49 18.57
CA GLY A 70 12.41 8.44 18.47
C GLY A 70 12.76 8.12 17.02
N ALA A 71 13.94 7.56 16.82
CA ALA A 71 14.42 7.13 15.52
C ALA A 71 15.06 5.74 15.61
N LYS A 72 14.90 4.95 14.56
CA LYS A 72 15.53 3.62 14.40
C LYS A 72 16.16 3.54 13.03
N LYS A 73 17.42 3.13 12.95
CA LYS A 73 18.00 2.69 11.68
C LYS A 73 17.27 1.43 11.22
N ILE A 74 16.82 1.42 9.99
CA ILE A 74 16.13 0.26 9.40
C ILE A 74 17.04 -0.47 8.42
N THR A 75 16.88 -1.77 8.36
CA THR A 75 17.65 -2.70 7.54
C THR A 75 16.69 -3.56 6.70
N SER A 76 17.23 -4.39 5.82
CA SER A 76 16.42 -5.34 5.01
C SER A 76 15.55 -6.28 5.83
N SER A 77 15.90 -6.56 7.08
CA SER A 77 15.09 -7.40 7.99
C SER A 77 13.91 -6.66 8.63
N ASP A 78 13.90 -5.33 8.58
CA ASP A 78 12.85 -4.51 9.17
C ASP A 78 11.74 -4.15 8.15
N ILE A 79 11.88 -4.55 6.90
CA ILE A 79 10.95 -4.23 5.82
C ILE A 79 10.35 -5.50 5.20
N ALA A 80 9.11 -5.40 4.75
CA ALA A 80 8.43 -6.48 4.04
C ALA A 80 7.37 -5.94 3.09
N TYR A 81 7.08 -6.70 2.05
CA TYR A 81 5.89 -6.42 1.24
C TYR A 81 4.65 -6.80 2.04
N ALA A 82 3.66 -5.92 2.03
CA ALA A 82 2.36 -6.17 2.63
C ALA A 82 1.27 -6.17 1.55
N LEU A 83 0.30 -7.05 1.70
CA LEU A 83 -0.89 -7.12 0.87
C LEU A 83 -2.12 -7.00 1.77
N PRO A 84 -3.22 -6.38 1.30
CA PRO A 84 -4.48 -6.41 2.01
C PRO A 84 -4.90 -7.85 2.29
N ARG A 85 -5.26 -8.15 3.54
CA ARG A 85 -5.79 -9.47 3.88
C ARG A 85 -7.25 -9.53 3.46
N ARG A 86 -7.58 -10.46 2.57
CA ARG A 86 -8.95 -10.75 2.11
C ARG A 86 -9.33 -12.14 2.60
N ASN A 87 -10.19 -12.22 3.59
CA ASN A 87 -10.62 -13.50 4.11
C ASN A 87 -11.63 -14.17 3.16
N TRP A 88 -11.58 -15.49 3.07
CA TRP A 88 -12.63 -16.26 2.40
C TRP A 88 -14.00 -15.97 3.04
N SER A 89 -14.99 -15.74 2.21
CA SER A 89 -16.39 -15.61 2.60
C SER A 89 -17.27 -16.41 1.66
N ASN A 90 -18.19 -17.19 2.23
CA ASN A 90 -19.15 -17.95 1.45
C ASN A 90 -20.15 -17.02 0.75
N ASN A 91 -20.70 -17.44 -0.38
CA ASN A 91 -21.62 -16.66 -1.22
C ASN A 91 -21.06 -15.30 -1.70
N THR A 92 -19.75 -15.21 -1.83
CA THR A 92 -19.08 -14.00 -2.33
C THR A 92 -18.61 -14.23 -3.76
N VAL A 93 -18.77 -13.22 -4.60
CA VAL A 93 -18.19 -13.20 -5.95
C VAL A 93 -16.77 -12.66 -5.84
N TYR A 94 -15.80 -13.48 -6.19
CA TYR A 94 -14.41 -13.05 -6.29
C TYR A 94 -14.07 -12.67 -7.72
N ASP A 95 -13.12 -11.75 -7.87
CA ASP A 95 -12.63 -11.36 -9.19
C ASP A 95 -11.74 -12.45 -9.78
N MET A 96 -11.91 -12.73 -11.06
CA MET A 96 -10.90 -13.49 -11.80
C MET A 96 -9.65 -12.62 -11.98
N TYR A 97 -8.47 -13.22 -11.74
CA TYR A 97 -7.21 -12.52 -11.99
C TYR A 97 -7.05 -12.16 -13.46
N LYS A 98 -6.81 -10.89 -13.70
CA LYS A 98 -6.42 -10.34 -15.01
C LYS A 98 -5.29 -9.35 -14.79
N ASP A 99 -4.26 -9.38 -15.61
CA ASP A 99 -3.11 -8.48 -15.51
C ASP A 99 -3.38 -7.08 -16.09
N ASN A 100 -4.49 -6.92 -16.80
CA ASN A 100 -4.89 -5.70 -17.52
C ASN A 100 -6.11 -5.00 -16.92
N ILE A 101 -6.42 -5.24 -15.64
CA ILE A 101 -7.48 -4.50 -14.95
C ILE A 101 -7.17 -3.00 -14.97
N SER A 102 -8.14 -2.22 -15.41
CA SER A 102 -8.03 -0.78 -15.59
C SER A 102 -9.41 -0.12 -15.54
N SER A 103 -9.48 1.20 -15.59
CA SER A 103 -10.74 1.94 -15.67
C SER A 103 -11.57 1.62 -16.91
N SER A 104 -10.95 1.13 -17.99
CA SER A 104 -11.62 0.68 -19.22
C SER A 104 -11.87 -0.84 -19.27
N ASN A 105 -11.29 -1.60 -18.35
CA ASN A 105 -11.44 -3.05 -18.23
C ASN A 105 -11.52 -3.43 -16.74
N THR A 106 -12.67 -3.16 -16.14
CA THR A 106 -12.89 -3.37 -14.70
C THR A 106 -12.99 -4.86 -14.35
N ALA A 107 -12.66 -5.17 -13.11
CA ALA A 107 -12.94 -6.48 -12.52
C ALA A 107 -14.44 -6.69 -12.30
N THR A 108 -14.87 -7.90 -11.97
CA THR A 108 -16.28 -8.21 -11.67
C THR A 108 -16.81 -7.42 -10.48
N SER A 109 -15.98 -7.14 -9.48
CA SER A 109 -16.28 -6.25 -8.33
C SER A 109 -16.43 -4.77 -8.69
N GLY A 110 -16.08 -4.39 -9.93
CA GLY A 110 -16.00 -3.00 -10.37
C GLY A 110 -14.63 -2.35 -10.11
N ALA A 111 -13.67 -3.06 -9.54
CA ALA A 111 -12.33 -2.52 -9.31
C ALA A 111 -11.66 -2.12 -10.63
N SER A 112 -11.09 -0.93 -10.66
CA SER A 112 -10.44 -0.33 -11.84
C SER A 112 -8.91 -0.47 -11.83
N ASN A 113 -8.37 -1.19 -10.85
CA ASN A 113 -6.95 -1.52 -10.74
C ASN A 113 -6.77 -2.86 -10.03
N LEU A 114 -5.59 -3.45 -10.17
CA LEU A 114 -5.31 -4.77 -9.63
C LEU A 114 -5.23 -4.79 -8.09
N PHE A 115 -4.84 -3.68 -7.47
CA PHE A 115 -4.71 -3.61 -6.02
C PHE A 115 -6.07 -3.71 -5.32
N ASP A 116 -7.10 -3.07 -5.85
CA ASP A 116 -8.45 -3.09 -5.29
C ASP A 116 -9.24 -4.34 -5.69
N SER A 117 -8.80 -5.06 -6.72
CA SER A 117 -9.45 -6.28 -7.20
C SER A 117 -9.35 -7.43 -6.18
N GLU A 118 -10.43 -8.17 -6.03
CA GLU A 118 -10.56 -9.28 -5.09
C GLU A 118 -10.20 -10.63 -5.72
N PHE A 119 -9.07 -10.71 -6.41
CA PHE A 119 -8.64 -11.90 -7.15
C PHE A 119 -7.92 -12.96 -6.31
N TYR A 120 -7.79 -12.75 -5.01
CA TYR A 120 -7.21 -13.70 -4.06
C TYR A 120 -7.93 -13.63 -2.72
N PHE A 121 -7.86 -14.72 -1.97
CA PHE A 121 -8.40 -14.79 -0.61
C PHE A 121 -7.54 -15.70 0.27
N VAL A 122 -7.73 -15.58 1.58
CA VAL A 122 -7.06 -16.35 2.62
C VAL A 122 -8.12 -17.15 3.38
N THR A 123 -7.90 -18.45 3.53
CA THR A 123 -8.77 -19.34 4.30
C THR A 123 -8.42 -19.29 5.80
N SER A 124 -9.25 -19.91 6.63
CA SER A 124 -9.05 -20.00 8.08
C SER A 124 -7.77 -20.75 8.49
N ASP A 125 -7.29 -21.65 7.64
CA ASP A 125 -6.03 -22.38 7.78
C ASP A 125 -4.82 -21.65 7.17
N PHE A 126 -4.97 -20.34 6.92
CA PHE A 126 -3.93 -19.42 6.41
C PHE A 126 -3.37 -19.78 5.03
N ARG A 127 -4.14 -20.51 4.22
CA ARG A 127 -3.76 -20.73 2.81
C ARG A 127 -4.27 -19.58 1.94
N VAL A 128 -3.42 -19.15 1.02
CA VAL A 128 -3.74 -18.11 0.04
C VAL A 128 -4.08 -18.76 -1.30
N TYR A 129 -5.24 -18.43 -1.82
CA TYR A 129 -5.72 -18.90 -3.12
C TYR A 129 -5.84 -17.73 -4.08
N LYS A 130 -5.41 -17.95 -5.32
CA LYS A 130 -5.58 -17.02 -6.44
C LYS A 130 -6.75 -17.51 -7.31
N VAL A 131 -7.68 -16.62 -7.60
CA VAL A 131 -8.85 -16.93 -8.42
C VAL A 131 -8.46 -16.87 -9.90
N LEU A 132 -8.40 -18.00 -10.54
CA LEU A 132 -8.11 -18.14 -11.98
C LEU A 132 -9.38 -18.15 -12.83
N ASP A 133 -10.50 -18.62 -12.26
CA ASP A 133 -11.83 -18.62 -12.85
C ASP A 133 -12.84 -18.29 -11.75
N ASN A 134 -13.81 -17.46 -12.04
CA ASN A 134 -14.86 -17.05 -11.12
C ASN A 134 -16.26 -17.48 -11.57
N ASN A 135 -16.35 -18.53 -12.38
CA ASN A 135 -17.61 -19.08 -12.89
C ASN A 135 -18.54 -18.01 -13.52
N GLY A 136 -17.96 -17.14 -14.35
CA GLY A 136 -18.69 -16.04 -15.00
C GLY A 136 -19.19 -14.95 -14.06
N GLY A 137 -18.60 -14.82 -12.87
CA GLY A 137 -19.01 -13.84 -11.86
C GLY A 137 -20.13 -14.31 -10.94
N ALA A 138 -20.33 -15.61 -10.82
CA ALA A 138 -21.30 -16.18 -9.88
C ALA A 138 -20.69 -16.31 -8.47
N ALA A 139 -21.52 -16.12 -7.45
CA ALA A 139 -21.13 -16.35 -6.07
C ALA A 139 -20.81 -17.84 -5.84
N TYR A 140 -19.74 -18.10 -5.13
CA TYR A 140 -19.34 -19.46 -4.79
C TYR A 140 -19.92 -19.87 -3.43
N SER A 141 -20.66 -20.98 -3.42
CA SER A 141 -21.13 -21.64 -2.19
C SER A 141 -20.40 -22.96 -2.04
N GLY A 142 -19.56 -23.07 -1.03
CA GLY A 142 -18.86 -24.30 -0.67
C GLY A 142 -19.16 -24.72 0.76
#